data_7e479a5d7a94b263eb3ed2e67ac10636
#
_entry.id   7e479a5d7a94b263eb3ed2e67ac10636
#
_cell.length_a   1.000
_cell.length_b   1.000
_cell.length_c   1.000
_cell.angle_alpha   90.00
_cell.angle_beta   90.00
_cell.angle_gamma   90.00
#
_symmetry.space_group_name_H-M   'P 1'
#
loop_
_entity.id
_entity.type
_entity.pdbx_description
1 polymer ?
#
loop_
_entity_poly.entity_id
_entity_poly.type
_entity_poly.pdbx_seq_one_letter_code
_entity_poly.pdbx_strand_id
1 'polypeptide(L)'
;MAEHEHSNYDKGSLSLAGAIAMGTGVMIGAGIFALTGQVAELAREWFPFAFLAAAIISSASAYSYVKLSNAFPSAGGIAMFLKKAYGKGTITACCALLMYFSMVINQSLVARTFGNYALQPFDIEPERWMVPALGVALLIAAFLINVLGNKIIQTTSFIMGIAKALGLLVLAGGGIYVADAGFTSTFIAVSY
;
A
#
# COMPACT_ATOMS: atom_id res chain seq x y z
N MET A 1 0.12 23.05 -34.66
CA MET A 1 -1.22 22.45 -34.60
C MET A 1 -1.17 21.44 -33.45
N ALA A 2 -1.66 21.81 -32.28
CA ALA A 2 -1.74 20.90 -31.14
C ALA A 2 -3.01 20.06 -31.34
N GLU A 3 -2.81 18.78 -31.65
CA GLU A 3 -3.87 17.79 -31.69
C GLU A 3 -4.42 17.66 -30.27
N HIS A 4 -5.60 18.23 -30.02
CA HIS A 4 -6.42 17.94 -28.85
C HIS A 4 -6.83 16.47 -28.95
N GLU A 5 -6.02 15.59 -28.39
CA GLU A 5 -6.42 14.23 -28.09
C GLU A 5 -7.57 14.33 -27.09
N HIS A 6 -8.81 14.25 -27.60
CA HIS A 6 -10.02 14.12 -26.79
C HIS A 6 -9.89 12.83 -25.98
N SER A 7 -9.34 12.93 -24.80
CA SER A 7 -9.41 11.83 -23.85
C SER A 7 -10.86 11.70 -23.37
N ASN A 8 -11.53 10.66 -23.82
CA ASN A 8 -12.84 10.23 -23.32
C ASN A 8 -12.69 9.74 -21.86
N TYR A 9 -12.46 10.68 -20.93
CA TYR A 9 -12.55 10.39 -19.51
C TYR A 9 -13.99 10.59 -19.06
N ASP A 10 -14.59 9.57 -18.46
CA ASP A 10 -15.87 9.68 -17.78
C ASP A 10 -15.74 10.66 -16.62
N LYS A 11 -16.25 11.87 -16.78
CA LYS A 11 -16.24 12.90 -15.76
C LYS A 11 -17.01 12.42 -14.53
N GLY A 12 -16.35 12.37 -13.38
CA GLY A 12 -16.99 11.98 -12.13
C GLY A 12 -17.01 10.47 -11.83
N SER A 13 -16.27 9.65 -12.59
CA SER A 13 -16.14 8.21 -12.35
C SER A 13 -15.52 7.88 -10.99
N LEU A 14 -14.77 8.80 -10.37
CA LEU A 14 -14.16 8.65 -9.07
C LEU A 14 -14.50 9.86 -8.17
N SER A 15 -15.09 9.59 -7.00
CA SER A 15 -15.31 10.62 -5.98
C SER A 15 -14.03 10.93 -5.22
N LEU A 16 -13.92 12.12 -4.63
CA LEU A 16 -12.76 12.50 -3.79
C LEU A 16 -12.55 11.51 -2.64
N ALA A 17 -13.62 11.13 -1.96
CA ALA A 17 -13.57 10.13 -0.89
C ALA A 17 -13.08 8.77 -1.40
N GLY A 18 -13.53 8.35 -2.59
CA GLY A 18 -13.07 7.14 -3.24
C GLY A 18 -11.59 7.18 -3.62
N ALA A 19 -11.12 8.31 -4.16
CA ALA A 19 -9.70 8.51 -4.49
C ALA A 19 -8.80 8.44 -3.24
N ILE A 20 -9.22 9.09 -2.15
CA ILE A 20 -8.52 9.03 -0.85
C ILE A 20 -8.52 7.61 -0.31
N ALA A 21 -9.66 6.92 -0.33
CA ALA A 21 -9.77 5.55 0.17
C ALA A 21 -8.90 4.57 -0.64
N MET A 22 -8.87 4.71 -1.97
CA MET A 22 -7.99 3.91 -2.83
C MET A 22 -6.51 4.19 -2.51
N GLY A 23 -6.10 5.45 -2.40
CA GLY A 23 -4.73 5.82 -2.09
C GLY A 23 -4.29 5.33 -0.72
N THR A 24 -5.04 5.61 0.33
CA THR A 24 -4.75 5.16 1.70
C THR A 24 -4.83 3.63 1.81
N GLY A 25 -5.80 3.01 1.15
CA GLY A 25 -5.95 1.55 1.13
C GLY A 25 -4.75 0.81 0.52
N VAL A 26 -4.10 1.40 -0.49
CA VAL A 26 -2.86 0.85 -1.06
C VAL A 26 -1.67 1.08 -0.12
N MET A 27 -1.58 2.26 0.51
CA MET A 27 -0.49 2.59 1.45
C MET A 27 -0.53 1.73 2.72
N ILE A 28 -1.72 1.53 3.29
CA ILE A 28 -1.94 0.62 4.43
C ILE A 28 -2.03 -0.82 3.91
N GLY A 29 -0.91 -1.46 3.72
CA GLY A 29 -0.83 -2.80 3.14
C GLY A 29 0.34 -3.60 3.67
N ALA A 30 0.91 -4.45 2.82
CA ALA A 30 2.04 -5.31 3.16
C ALA A 30 3.25 -4.54 3.72
N GLY A 31 3.47 -3.29 3.32
CA GLY A 31 4.52 -2.44 3.88
C GLY A 31 4.41 -2.26 5.39
N ILE A 32 3.20 -2.00 5.90
CA ILE A 32 2.99 -1.87 7.35
C ILE A 32 2.96 -3.23 8.03
N PHE A 33 2.15 -4.17 7.54
CA PHE A 33 1.90 -5.42 8.26
C PHE A 33 3.04 -6.45 8.14
N ALA A 34 3.75 -6.48 6.99
CA ALA A 34 4.82 -7.45 6.76
C ALA A 34 6.23 -6.91 7.08
N LEU A 35 6.47 -5.61 6.89
CA LEU A 35 7.82 -5.05 7.03
C LEU A 35 8.06 -4.35 8.36
N THR A 36 7.02 -3.93 9.10
CA THR A 36 7.17 -3.22 10.36
C THR A 36 7.99 -4.02 11.39
N GLY A 37 7.74 -5.33 11.50
CA GLY A 37 8.51 -6.21 12.38
C GLY A 37 10.00 -6.25 12.02
N GLN A 38 10.33 -6.35 10.74
CA GLN A 38 11.72 -6.37 10.27
C GLN A 38 12.41 -5.03 10.52
N VAL A 39 11.71 -3.91 10.31
CA VAL A 39 12.25 -2.58 10.59
C VAL A 39 12.46 -2.39 12.10
N ALA A 40 11.55 -2.89 12.93
CA ALA A 40 11.69 -2.85 14.39
C ALA A 40 12.90 -3.66 14.86
N GLU A 41 13.13 -4.83 14.30
CA GLU A 41 14.27 -5.68 14.62
C GLU A 41 15.62 -5.02 14.24
N LEU A 42 15.67 -4.40 13.06
CA LEU A 42 16.88 -3.73 12.56
C LEU A 42 17.14 -2.38 13.25
N ALA A 43 16.11 -1.56 13.43
CA ALA A 43 16.23 -0.21 13.96
C ALA A 43 16.20 -0.17 15.50
N ARG A 44 15.67 -1.19 16.17
CA ARG A 44 15.57 -1.27 17.64
C ARG A 44 14.98 0.02 18.23
N GLU A 45 15.71 0.68 19.13
CA GLU A 45 15.30 1.94 19.77
C GLU A 45 15.11 3.11 18.80
N TRP A 46 15.75 3.06 17.62
CA TRP A 46 15.65 4.08 16.57
C TRP A 46 14.43 3.90 15.65
N PHE A 47 13.62 2.88 15.91
CA PHE A 47 12.44 2.56 15.09
C PHE A 47 11.50 3.77 14.81
N PRO A 48 11.11 4.61 15.81
CA PRO A 48 10.26 5.76 15.54
C PRO A 48 10.95 6.81 14.65
N PHE A 49 12.25 7.02 14.83
CA PHE A 49 13.03 7.97 14.04
C PHE A 49 13.23 7.52 12.60
N ALA A 50 13.37 6.22 12.37
CA ALA A 50 13.41 5.64 11.02
C ALA A 50 12.11 5.93 10.25
N PHE A 51 10.96 5.78 10.88
CA PHE A 51 9.67 6.11 10.29
C PHE A 51 9.50 7.62 10.05
N LEU A 52 9.95 8.47 10.99
CA LEU A 52 9.95 9.93 10.82
C LEU A 52 10.80 10.36 9.63
N ALA A 53 12.01 9.83 9.51
CA ALA A 53 12.89 10.12 8.38
C ALA A 53 12.27 9.68 7.05
N ALA A 54 11.70 8.47 7.01
CA ALA A 54 10.97 7.98 5.85
C ALA A 54 9.77 8.86 5.49
N ALA A 55 9.02 9.36 6.48
CA ALA A 55 7.89 10.26 6.28
C ALA A 55 8.32 11.59 5.65
N ILE A 56 9.43 12.18 6.09
CA ILE A 56 9.97 13.43 5.53
C ILE A 56 10.35 13.22 4.06
N ILE A 57 11.10 12.16 3.75
CA ILE A 57 11.51 11.84 2.37
C ILE A 57 10.29 11.60 1.49
N SER A 58 9.32 10.82 1.98
CA SER A 58 8.08 10.53 1.25
C SER A 58 7.25 11.78 1.01
N SER A 59 7.20 12.71 1.97
CA SER A 59 6.47 13.98 1.84
C SER A 59 7.07 14.86 0.76
N ALA A 60 8.40 14.94 0.65
CA ALA A 60 9.07 15.67 -0.41
C ALA A 60 8.76 15.08 -1.80
N SER A 61 8.75 13.75 -1.91
CA SER A 61 8.35 13.03 -3.13
C SER A 61 6.87 13.28 -3.46
N ALA A 62 5.98 13.16 -2.49
CA ALA A 62 4.55 13.38 -2.65
C ALA A 62 4.24 14.80 -3.16
N TYR A 63 4.94 15.82 -2.67
CA TYR A 63 4.80 17.18 -3.15
C TYR A 63 5.07 17.30 -4.67
N SER A 64 6.12 16.64 -5.15
CA SER A 64 6.46 16.62 -6.58
C SER A 64 5.36 15.95 -7.41
N TYR A 65 4.82 14.82 -6.93
CA TYR A 65 3.72 14.11 -7.61
C TYR A 65 2.44 14.94 -7.65
N VAL A 66 2.08 15.63 -6.56
CA VAL A 66 0.92 16.52 -6.52
C VAL A 66 1.04 17.64 -7.55
N LYS A 67 2.22 18.27 -7.64
CA LYS A 67 2.47 19.32 -8.64
C LYS A 67 2.38 18.80 -10.08
N LEU A 68 2.98 17.64 -10.35
CA LEU A 68 2.95 17.03 -11.68
C LEU A 68 1.54 16.57 -12.05
N SER A 69 0.79 15.98 -11.13
CA SER A 69 -0.58 15.53 -11.34
C SER A 69 -1.54 16.68 -11.63
N ASN A 70 -1.37 17.82 -10.94
CA ASN A 70 -2.17 19.02 -11.21
C ASN A 70 -1.80 19.69 -12.54
N ALA A 71 -0.52 19.67 -12.92
CA ALA A 71 -0.07 20.25 -14.19
C ALA A 71 -0.41 19.37 -15.41
N PHE A 72 -0.40 18.05 -15.24
CA PHE A 72 -0.59 17.06 -16.31
C PHE A 72 -1.56 15.94 -15.87
N PRO A 73 -2.86 16.26 -15.69
CA PRO A 73 -3.84 15.25 -15.30
C PRO A 73 -3.94 14.16 -16.37
N SER A 74 -3.67 12.92 -15.98
CA SER A 74 -3.61 11.78 -16.90
C SER A 74 -3.82 10.46 -16.18
N ALA A 75 -4.49 9.52 -16.84
CA ALA A 75 -4.59 8.13 -16.37
C ALA A 75 -3.27 7.33 -16.55
N GLY A 76 -2.30 7.88 -17.29
CA GLY A 76 -1.01 7.22 -17.54
C GLY A 76 0.00 7.25 -16.39
N GLY A 77 -0.31 7.94 -15.29
CA GLY A 77 0.53 7.98 -14.09
C GLY A 77 1.98 8.43 -14.38
N ILE A 78 2.92 7.78 -13.71
CA ILE A 78 4.37 8.10 -13.80
C ILE A 78 4.89 8.00 -15.23
N ALA A 79 4.44 7.03 -16.02
CA ALA A 79 4.89 6.86 -17.41
C ALA A 79 4.54 8.09 -18.27
N MET A 80 3.38 8.72 -18.02
CA MET A 80 3.01 9.96 -18.70
C MET A 80 3.88 11.14 -18.25
N PHE A 81 4.20 11.26 -16.97
CA PHE A 81 5.10 12.31 -16.47
C PHE A 81 6.49 12.19 -17.09
N LEU A 82 7.03 10.98 -17.16
CA LEU A 82 8.31 10.71 -17.83
C LEU A 82 8.27 11.04 -19.32
N LYS A 83 7.17 10.68 -20.00
CA LYS A 83 6.98 11.02 -21.41
C LYS A 83 6.92 12.53 -21.63
N LYS A 84 6.33 13.28 -20.71
CA LYS A 84 6.30 14.76 -20.78
C LYS A 84 7.65 15.39 -20.50
N ALA A 85 8.43 14.83 -19.56
CA ALA A 85 9.74 15.35 -19.18
C ALA A 85 10.85 15.01 -20.20
N TYR A 86 10.87 13.78 -20.70
CA TYR A 86 11.97 13.24 -21.53
C TYR A 86 11.55 12.91 -22.98
N GLY A 87 10.28 13.11 -23.32
CA GLY A 87 9.75 12.76 -24.63
C GLY A 87 9.53 11.27 -24.85
N LYS A 88 9.26 10.91 -26.11
CA LYS A 88 9.16 9.50 -26.54
C LYS A 88 10.59 9.01 -26.84
N GLY A 89 11.15 8.15 -25.99
CA GLY A 89 12.51 7.64 -26.17
C GLY A 89 12.80 6.43 -25.30
N THR A 90 14.01 5.90 -25.45
CA THR A 90 14.51 4.73 -24.73
C THR A 90 14.48 4.92 -23.21
N ILE A 91 14.80 6.12 -22.71
CA ILE A 91 14.81 6.43 -21.28
C ILE A 91 13.39 6.25 -20.69
N THR A 92 12.39 6.85 -21.34
CA THR A 92 10.98 6.73 -20.91
C THR A 92 10.50 5.29 -20.94
N ALA A 93 10.88 4.53 -21.98
CA ALA A 93 10.52 3.13 -22.10
C ALA A 93 11.18 2.27 -21.00
N CYS A 94 12.48 2.45 -20.75
CA CYS A 94 13.19 1.73 -19.69
C CYS A 94 12.60 2.03 -18.30
N CYS A 95 12.33 3.29 -17.98
CA CYS A 95 11.71 3.66 -16.71
C CYS A 95 10.31 3.08 -16.54
N ALA A 96 9.50 3.06 -17.61
CA ALA A 96 8.17 2.44 -17.58
C ALA A 96 8.26 0.92 -17.37
N LEU A 97 9.22 0.24 -18.00
CA LEU A 97 9.47 -1.19 -17.76
C LEU A 97 9.93 -1.48 -16.34
N LEU A 98 10.86 -0.69 -15.81
CA LEU A 98 11.32 -0.83 -14.41
C LEU A 98 10.16 -0.67 -13.44
N MET A 99 9.28 0.30 -13.68
CA MET A 99 8.07 0.49 -12.88
C MET A 99 7.13 -0.72 -12.97
N TYR A 100 6.92 -1.25 -14.18
CA TYR A 100 6.11 -2.44 -14.36
C TYR A 100 6.66 -3.64 -13.58
N PHE A 101 7.96 -3.93 -13.68
CA PHE A 101 8.58 -5.00 -12.90
C PHE A 101 8.49 -4.76 -11.39
N SER A 102 8.68 -3.52 -10.93
CA SER A 102 8.50 -3.17 -9.52
C SER A 102 7.08 -3.49 -9.03
N MET A 103 6.06 -3.18 -9.83
CA MET A 103 4.67 -3.51 -9.52
C MET A 103 4.43 -5.03 -9.46
N VAL A 104 4.98 -5.80 -10.40
CA VAL A 104 4.88 -7.28 -10.40
C VAL A 104 5.53 -7.87 -9.15
N ILE A 105 6.71 -7.40 -8.78
CA ILE A 105 7.42 -7.85 -7.57
C ILE A 105 6.59 -7.52 -6.32
N ASN A 106 6.05 -6.31 -6.24
CA ASN A 106 5.20 -5.90 -5.12
C ASN A 106 3.95 -6.78 -5.01
N GLN A 107 3.28 -7.09 -6.10
CA GLN A 107 2.11 -7.98 -6.10
C GLN A 107 2.48 -9.41 -5.67
N SER A 108 3.64 -9.89 -6.05
CA SER A 108 4.16 -11.21 -5.61
C SER A 108 4.40 -11.22 -4.10
N LEU A 109 4.96 -10.14 -3.54
CA LEU A 109 5.14 -9.99 -2.09
C LEU A 109 3.78 -10.02 -1.36
N VAL A 110 2.80 -9.24 -1.83
CA VAL A 110 1.46 -9.18 -1.24
C VAL A 110 0.78 -10.56 -1.29
N ALA A 111 0.84 -11.25 -2.43
CA ALA A 111 0.25 -12.57 -2.61
C ALA A 111 0.86 -13.60 -1.65
N ARG A 112 2.18 -13.60 -1.49
CA ARG A 112 2.88 -14.50 -0.57
C ARG A 112 2.57 -14.17 0.90
N THR A 113 2.55 -12.89 1.27
CA THR A 113 2.19 -12.43 2.62
C THR A 113 0.76 -12.85 2.97
N PHE A 114 -0.18 -12.69 2.04
CA PHE A 114 -1.56 -13.14 2.23
C PHE A 114 -1.63 -14.65 2.47
N GLY A 115 -0.93 -15.46 1.66
CA GLY A 115 -0.92 -16.91 1.83
C GLY A 115 -0.40 -17.35 3.20
N ASN A 116 0.67 -16.70 3.69
CA ASN A 116 1.20 -16.98 5.02
C ASN A 116 0.21 -16.59 6.14
N TYR A 117 -0.35 -15.38 6.09
CA TYR A 117 -1.26 -14.91 7.13
C TYR A 117 -2.61 -15.62 7.13
N ALA A 118 -3.10 -16.06 5.97
CA ALA A 118 -4.37 -16.76 5.88
C ALA A 118 -4.34 -18.14 6.58
N LEU A 119 -3.18 -18.76 6.70
CA LEU A 119 -3.01 -20.07 7.35
C LEU A 119 -2.75 -19.98 8.85
N GLN A 120 -2.20 -18.86 9.34
CA GLN A 120 -1.86 -18.68 10.76
C GLN A 120 -3.02 -18.91 11.74
N PRO A 121 -4.25 -18.38 11.51
CA PRO A 121 -5.36 -18.55 12.46
C PRO A 121 -5.83 -19.99 12.65
N PHE A 122 -5.47 -20.88 11.73
CA PHE A 122 -5.90 -22.28 11.75
C PHE A 122 -4.84 -23.23 12.32
N ASP A 123 -3.67 -22.70 12.71
CA ASP A 123 -2.53 -23.47 13.22
C ASP A 123 -2.12 -24.62 12.27
N ILE A 124 -2.29 -24.38 10.98
CA ILE A 124 -1.96 -25.34 9.91
C ILE A 124 -0.51 -25.09 9.49
N GLU A 125 0.34 -26.10 9.65
CA GLU A 125 1.67 -26.08 9.03
C GLU A 125 1.51 -26.02 7.51
N PRO A 126 2.01 -24.95 6.84
CA PRO A 126 1.76 -24.76 5.42
C PRO A 126 2.53 -25.79 4.59
N GLU A 127 1.82 -26.67 3.90
CA GLU A 127 2.42 -27.47 2.84
C GLU A 127 2.98 -26.56 1.73
N ARG A 128 4.04 -26.98 1.08
CA ARG A 128 4.80 -26.20 0.09
C ARG A 128 3.94 -25.54 -1.00
N TRP A 129 2.80 -26.12 -1.32
CA TRP A 129 1.88 -25.63 -2.38
C TRP A 129 0.77 -24.71 -1.87
N MET A 130 0.43 -24.74 -0.58
CA MET A 130 -0.71 -24.00 0.00
C MET A 130 -0.53 -22.48 -0.10
N VAL A 131 0.63 -21.97 0.32
CA VAL A 131 0.93 -20.53 0.26
C VAL A 131 0.88 -19.99 -1.19
N PRO A 132 1.52 -20.63 -2.18
CA PRO A 132 1.37 -20.20 -3.57
C PRO A 132 -0.06 -20.28 -4.10
N ALA A 133 -0.81 -21.34 -3.76
CA ALA A 133 -2.19 -21.51 -4.20
C ALA A 133 -3.10 -20.39 -3.69
N LEU A 134 -3.00 -20.04 -2.40
CA LEU A 134 -3.72 -18.92 -1.81
C LEU A 134 -3.33 -17.58 -2.44
N GLY A 135 -2.05 -17.39 -2.73
CA GLY A 135 -1.56 -16.21 -3.43
C GLY A 135 -2.15 -16.08 -4.83
N VAL A 136 -2.18 -17.16 -5.60
CA VAL A 136 -2.82 -17.20 -6.93
C VAL A 136 -4.31 -16.94 -6.83
N ALA A 137 -5.00 -17.55 -5.86
CA ALA A 137 -6.42 -17.31 -5.64
C ALA A 137 -6.73 -15.83 -5.35
N LEU A 138 -5.90 -15.17 -4.52
CA LEU A 138 -5.99 -13.73 -4.28
C LEU A 138 -5.82 -12.92 -5.56
N LEU A 139 -4.83 -13.24 -6.39
CA LEU A 139 -4.59 -12.52 -7.65
C LEU A 139 -5.75 -12.69 -8.62
N ILE A 140 -6.33 -13.89 -8.73
CA ILE A 140 -7.52 -14.15 -9.54
C ILE A 140 -8.72 -13.35 -9.00
N ALA A 141 -8.96 -13.33 -7.70
CA ALA A 141 -10.03 -12.55 -7.09
C ALA A 141 -9.85 -11.05 -7.36
N ALA A 142 -8.63 -10.52 -7.20
CA ALA A 142 -8.32 -9.13 -7.52
C ALA A 142 -8.54 -8.81 -9.01
N PHE A 143 -8.16 -9.70 -9.90
CA PHE A 143 -8.41 -9.57 -11.34
C PHE A 143 -9.92 -9.52 -11.64
N LEU A 144 -10.70 -10.42 -11.08
CA LEU A 144 -12.16 -10.45 -11.26
C LEU A 144 -12.81 -9.15 -10.77
N ILE A 145 -12.41 -8.65 -9.59
CA ILE A 145 -12.89 -7.37 -9.06
C ILE A 145 -12.56 -6.22 -10.03
N ASN A 146 -11.36 -6.22 -10.59
CA ASN A 146 -10.95 -5.19 -11.56
C ASN A 146 -11.76 -5.23 -12.86
N VAL A 147 -12.11 -6.41 -13.34
CA VAL A 147 -12.95 -6.58 -14.56
C VAL A 147 -14.39 -6.12 -14.32
N LEU A 148 -14.91 -6.21 -13.10
CA LEU A 148 -16.27 -5.80 -12.75
C LEU A 148 -16.51 -4.28 -12.75
N GLY A 149 -15.45 -3.48 -12.86
CA GLY A 149 -15.53 -2.05 -13.11
C GLY A 149 -15.28 -1.14 -11.91
N ASN A 150 -15.08 0.14 -12.20
CA ASN A 150 -14.58 1.15 -11.24
C ASN A 150 -15.46 1.31 -9.99
N LYS A 151 -16.77 1.15 -10.08
CA LYS A 151 -17.69 1.31 -8.95
C LYS A 151 -17.47 0.24 -7.88
N ILE A 152 -17.23 -1.00 -8.29
CA ILE A 152 -16.96 -2.12 -7.38
C ILE A 152 -15.58 -1.95 -6.75
N ILE A 153 -14.58 -1.57 -7.55
CA ILE A 153 -13.23 -1.29 -7.05
C ILE A 153 -13.28 -0.20 -5.97
N GLN A 154 -13.99 0.90 -6.23
CA GLN A 154 -14.12 2.01 -5.29
C GLN A 154 -14.79 1.58 -3.97
N THR A 155 -15.89 0.85 -4.04
CA THR A 155 -16.62 0.37 -2.87
C THR A 155 -15.78 -0.62 -2.07
N THR A 156 -15.16 -1.59 -2.72
CA THR A 156 -14.30 -2.59 -2.08
C THR A 156 -13.09 -1.92 -1.41
N SER A 157 -12.44 -0.97 -2.11
CA SER A 157 -11.30 -0.22 -1.57
C SER A 157 -11.69 0.63 -0.36
N PHE A 158 -12.88 1.23 -0.37
CA PHE A 158 -13.40 2.01 0.76
C PHE A 158 -13.64 1.15 1.99
N ILE A 159 -14.32 0.00 1.83
CA ILE A 159 -14.58 -0.95 2.91
C ILE A 159 -13.26 -1.49 3.48
N MET A 160 -12.35 -1.91 2.61
CA MET A 160 -11.03 -2.41 3.02
C MET A 160 -10.19 -1.32 3.69
N GLY A 161 -10.27 -0.07 3.23
CA GLY A 161 -9.59 1.07 3.84
C GLY A 161 -10.04 1.31 5.27
N ILE A 162 -11.35 1.31 5.52
CA ILE A 162 -11.92 1.43 6.87
C ILE A 162 -11.50 0.25 7.75
N ALA A 163 -11.62 -0.98 7.25
CA ALA A 163 -11.25 -2.17 8.01
C ALA A 163 -9.77 -2.15 8.44
N LYS A 164 -8.87 -1.73 7.53
CA LYS A 164 -7.44 -1.58 7.82
C LYS A 164 -7.18 -0.47 8.85
N ALA A 165 -7.83 0.68 8.72
CA ALA A 165 -7.70 1.78 9.67
C ALA A 165 -8.17 1.38 11.07
N LEU A 166 -9.30 0.71 11.18
CA LEU A 166 -9.79 0.17 12.44
C LEU A 166 -8.83 -0.88 13.02
N GLY A 167 -8.31 -1.77 12.21
CA GLY A 167 -7.31 -2.76 12.63
C GLY A 167 -6.06 -2.11 13.21
N LEU A 168 -5.55 -1.04 12.58
CA LEU A 168 -4.41 -0.28 13.11
C LEU A 168 -4.73 0.45 14.42
N LEU A 169 -5.93 1.01 14.56
CA LEU A 169 -6.36 1.66 15.80
C LEU A 169 -6.47 0.66 16.96
N VAL A 170 -7.01 -0.53 16.70
CA VAL A 170 -7.09 -1.61 17.69
C VAL A 170 -5.69 -2.09 18.06
N LEU A 171 -4.79 -2.24 17.10
CA LEU A 171 -3.40 -2.63 17.35
C LEU A 171 -2.68 -1.57 18.19
N ALA A 172 -2.80 -0.29 17.82
CA ALA A 172 -2.19 0.81 18.54
C ALA A 172 -2.74 0.95 19.97
N GLY A 173 -4.08 0.92 20.13
CA GLY A 173 -4.74 0.99 21.42
C GLY A 173 -4.41 -0.20 22.32
N GLY A 174 -4.41 -1.40 21.76
CA GLY A 174 -4.01 -2.62 22.47
C GLY A 174 -2.55 -2.59 22.89
N GLY A 175 -1.65 -2.09 22.01
CA GLY A 175 -0.23 -1.94 22.31
C GLY A 175 0.02 -0.95 23.46
N ILE A 176 -0.68 0.19 23.46
CA ILE A 176 -0.60 1.19 24.54
C ILE A 176 -1.12 0.57 25.86
N TYR A 177 -2.26 -0.12 25.82
CA TYR A 177 -2.86 -0.75 27.01
C TYR A 177 -1.91 -1.79 27.62
N VAL A 178 -1.28 -2.64 26.81
CA VAL A 178 -0.33 -3.65 27.28
C VAL A 178 0.94 -3.01 27.83
N ALA A 179 1.42 -1.94 27.20
CA ALA A 179 2.60 -1.21 27.66
C ALA A 179 2.35 -0.54 29.01
N ASP A 180 1.17 0.08 29.22
CA ASP A 180 0.78 0.72 30.48
C ASP A 180 0.58 -0.33 31.59
N ALA A 181 -0.05 -1.45 31.29
CA ALA A 181 -0.20 -2.57 32.22
C ALA A 181 1.15 -3.20 32.62
N GLY A 182 2.10 -3.30 31.68
CA GLY A 182 3.45 -3.77 31.95
C GLY A 182 4.26 -2.80 32.80
N PHE A 183 4.14 -1.50 32.54
CA PHE A 183 4.81 -0.45 33.31
C PHE A 183 4.31 -0.41 34.76
N THR A 184 2.99 -0.48 34.96
CA THR A 184 2.36 -0.50 36.30
C THR A 184 2.76 -1.74 37.10
N SER A 185 2.79 -2.90 36.48
CA SER A 185 3.21 -4.15 37.17
C SER A 185 4.69 -4.12 37.58
N THR A 186 5.56 -3.58 36.76
CA THR A 186 6.99 -3.43 37.04
C THR A 186 7.22 -2.43 38.19
N PHE A 187 6.47 -1.31 38.22
CA PHE A 187 6.58 -0.30 39.26
C PHE A 187 6.15 -0.83 40.65
N ILE A 188 5.08 -1.64 40.70
CA ILE A 188 4.62 -2.31 41.92
C ILE A 188 5.64 -3.34 42.39
N ALA A 189 6.26 -4.10 41.49
CA ALA A 189 7.26 -5.10 41.84
C ALA A 189 8.58 -4.52 42.38
N VAL A 190 8.90 -3.27 42.05
CA VAL A 190 10.13 -2.58 42.56
C VAL A 190 9.85 -1.84 43.86
N SER A 191 8.60 -1.65 44.25
CA SER A 191 8.23 -0.95 45.51
C SER A 191 8.04 -1.88 46.71
N TYR A 192 8.29 -3.19 46.59
CA TYR A 192 8.37 -4.19 47.62
C TYR A 192 9.82 -4.73 47.73
#